data_19da5d27cd748374c4eb27dad7c3a0a3
#
_entry.id   19da5d27cd748374c4eb27dad7c3a0a3
#
_cell.length_a   1.000
_cell.length_b   1.000
_cell.length_c   1.000
_cell.angle_alpha   90.00
_cell.angle_beta   90.00
_cell.angle_gamma   90.00
#
_symmetry.space_group_name_H-M   'P 1'
#
loop_
_entity.id
_entity.type
_entity.pdbx_description
1 polymer ?
#
loop_
_entity_poly.entity_id
_entity_poly.type
_entity_poly.pdbx_seq_one_letter_code
_entity_poly.pdbx_strand_id
1 'polypeptide(L)'
;MAQPATTTPQRQAHYAVPSPMPWPIMGAAALFLMAVGAVFLFNGRLGGWVSIGAGFLLLLYMMVRWFGDVIRESEGGKYGRWEDVSFRWGMSWFIFSEVMFFGAFFGALFWVRQCSVPDLASIESNALLWPGFSSE
;
A
#
# COMPACT_ATOMS: atom_id res chain seq x y z
N MET A 1 20.07 52.72 -25.20
CA MET A 1 18.74 52.15 -25.47
C MET A 1 18.77 50.70 -25.05
N ALA A 2 18.22 50.40 -23.86
CA ALA A 2 18.16 49.03 -23.34
C ALA A 2 16.88 48.39 -23.85
N GLN A 3 16.98 47.27 -24.56
CA GLN A 3 15.83 46.47 -24.95
C GLN A 3 15.16 45.85 -23.69
N PRO A 4 13.84 45.97 -23.55
CA PRO A 4 13.15 45.25 -22.50
C PRO A 4 13.20 43.75 -22.80
N ALA A 5 13.70 42.98 -21.82
CA ALA A 5 13.66 41.53 -21.85
C ALA A 5 12.21 41.06 -22.00
N THR A 6 11.84 40.53 -23.15
CA THR A 6 10.60 39.83 -23.39
C THR A 6 10.60 38.59 -22.53
N THR A 7 10.04 38.67 -21.33
CA THR A 7 9.67 37.49 -20.54
C THR A 7 8.63 36.71 -21.34
N THR A 8 9.09 35.70 -22.04
CA THR A 8 8.22 34.69 -22.65
C THR A 8 7.35 34.13 -21.51
N PRO A 9 6.00 34.16 -21.62
CA PRO A 9 5.16 33.56 -20.60
C PRO A 9 5.54 32.09 -20.55
N GLN A 10 6.15 31.67 -19.42
CA GLN A 10 6.36 30.25 -19.17
C GLN A 10 4.98 29.62 -19.23
N ARG A 11 4.75 28.82 -20.27
CA ARG A 11 3.62 27.93 -20.38
C ARG A 11 3.61 27.11 -19.10
N GLN A 12 2.73 27.46 -18.17
CA GLN A 12 2.55 26.69 -16.94
C GLN A 12 2.33 25.25 -17.37
N ALA A 13 3.32 24.42 -17.11
CA ALA A 13 3.20 23.01 -17.43
C ALA A 13 1.98 22.52 -16.66
N HIS A 14 1.02 21.95 -17.37
CA HIS A 14 -0.25 21.44 -16.82
C HIS A 14 -0.03 20.30 -15.82
N TYR A 15 1.23 19.97 -15.56
CA TYR A 15 1.64 18.84 -14.74
C TYR A 15 2.88 19.22 -13.92
N ALA A 16 2.76 19.12 -12.59
CA ALA A 16 3.88 19.28 -11.69
C ALA A 16 4.71 17.99 -11.69
N VAL A 17 5.94 18.07 -12.20
CA VAL A 17 6.89 16.96 -12.10
C VAL A 17 7.51 16.99 -10.71
N PRO A 18 7.31 15.94 -9.87
CA PRO A 18 7.93 15.89 -8.55
C PRO A 18 9.45 15.81 -8.68
N SER A 19 10.15 16.49 -7.76
CA SER A 19 11.61 16.39 -7.66
C SER A 19 12.04 14.94 -7.33
N PRO A 20 13.19 14.47 -7.85
CA PRO A 20 13.68 13.13 -7.50
C PRO A 20 13.95 13.06 -5.99
N MET A 21 13.30 12.10 -5.33
CA MET A 21 13.40 11.89 -3.89
C MET A 21 13.93 10.49 -3.57
N PRO A 22 14.72 10.33 -2.52
CA PRO A 22 15.28 9.02 -2.14
C PRO A 22 14.28 8.11 -1.39
N TRP A 23 13.11 8.60 -1.02
CA TRP A 23 12.14 7.90 -0.16
C TRP A 23 11.67 6.56 -0.71
N PRO A 24 11.39 6.38 -2.00
CA PRO A 24 10.94 5.09 -2.53
C PRO A 24 11.99 3.99 -2.37
N ILE A 25 13.28 4.29 -2.61
CA ILE A 25 14.34 3.29 -2.46
C ILE A 25 14.58 2.93 -0.99
N MET A 26 14.45 3.91 -0.07
CA MET A 26 14.53 3.65 1.36
C MET A 26 13.37 2.78 1.85
N GLY A 27 12.16 3.03 1.36
CA GLY A 27 10.99 2.20 1.65
C GLY A 27 11.16 0.77 1.14
N ALA A 28 11.64 0.61 -0.07
CA ALA A 28 11.93 -0.72 -0.63
C ALA A 28 12.98 -1.48 0.20
N ALA A 29 14.07 -0.80 0.60
CA ALA A 29 15.09 -1.40 1.46
C ALA A 29 14.55 -1.80 2.84
N ALA A 30 13.70 -0.97 3.45
CA ALA A 30 13.06 -1.26 4.73
C ALA A 30 12.16 -2.50 4.66
N LEU A 31 11.30 -2.58 3.65
CA LEU A 31 10.43 -3.73 3.41
C LEU A 31 11.23 -5.00 3.09
N PHE A 32 12.30 -4.88 2.32
CA PHE A 32 13.18 -6.00 2.03
C PHE A 32 13.83 -6.55 3.30
N LEU A 33 14.36 -5.69 4.18
CA LEU A 33 14.90 -6.10 5.48
C LEU A 33 13.88 -6.81 6.35
N MET A 34 12.64 -6.32 6.37
CA MET A 34 11.54 -6.97 7.10
C MET A 34 11.20 -8.34 6.52
N ALA A 35 11.13 -8.46 5.19
CA ALA A 35 10.86 -9.74 4.53
C ALA A 35 11.96 -10.78 4.79
N VAL A 36 13.23 -10.39 4.67
CA VAL A 36 14.38 -11.26 5.00
C VAL A 36 14.36 -11.66 6.47
N GLY A 37 14.04 -10.72 7.36
CA GLY A 37 13.88 -10.99 8.79
C GLY A 37 12.78 -12.01 9.09
N ALA A 38 11.63 -11.90 8.41
CA ALA A 38 10.55 -12.86 8.53
C ALA A 38 10.97 -14.26 8.06
N VAL A 39 11.67 -14.36 6.93
CA VAL A 39 12.23 -15.64 6.45
C VAL A 39 13.17 -16.26 7.49
N PHE A 40 14.05 -15.46 8.11
CA PHE A 40 14.95 -15.97 9.15
C PHE A 40 14.20 -16.45 10.39
N LEU A 41 13.12 -15.77 10.79
CA LEU A 41 12.28 -16.21 11.91
C LEU A 41 11.59 -17.55 11.61
N PHE A 42 11.00 -17.72 10.43
CA PHE A 42 10.39 -18.99 10.03
C PHE A 42 11.39 -20.14 9.96
N ASN A 43 12.67 -19.85 9.75
CA ASN A 43 13.75 -20.83 9.81
C ASN A 43 14.40 -20.97 11.21
N GLY A 44 13.77 -20.44 12.27
CA GLY A 44 14.23 -20.58 13.64
C GLY A 44 15.49 -19.78 13.99
N ARG A 45 15.88 -18.80 13.17
CA ARG A 45 17.08 -17.98 13.40
C ARG A 45 16.73 -16.71 14.19
N LEU A 46 17.32 -16.56 15.36
CA LEU A 46 17.12 -15.39 16.25
C LEU A 46 17.48 -14.05 15.60
N GLY A 47 18.41 -14.02 14.65
CA GLY A 47 18.79 -12.82 13.89
C GLY A 47 17.62 -12.19 13.10
N GLY A 48 16.53 -12.93 12.87
CA GLY A 48 15.34 -12.43 12.20
C GLY A 48 14.68 -11.27 12.94
N TRP A 49 14.65 -11.27 14.27
CA TRP A 49 14.09 -10.18 15.07
C TRP A 49 14.85 -8.87 14.88
N VAL A 50 16.17 -8.94 14.81
CA VAL A 50 17.02 -7.75 14.58
C VAL A 50 16.76 -7.17 13.20
N SER A 51 16.66 -8.02 12.17
CA SER A 51 16.37 -7.59 10.80
C SER A 51 15.00 -6.95 10.67
N ILE A 52 13.94 -7.53 11.28
CA ILE A 52 12.60 -6.95 11.29
C ILE A 52 12.61 -5.62 12.04
N GLY A 53 13.23 -5.55 13.22
CA GLY A 53 13.30 -4.33 14.01
C GLY A 53 14.04 -3.20 13.26
N ALA A 54 15.15 -3.51 12.64
CA ALA A 54 15.90 -2.54 11.84
C ALA A 54 15.09 -2.06 10.60
N GLY A 55 14.45 -2.98 9.89
CA GLY A 55 13.57 -2.64 8.77
C GLY A 55 12.38 -1.78 9.19
N PHE A 56 11.75 -2.10 10.31
CA PHE A 56 10.63 -1.34 10.85
C PHE A 56 11.05 0.09 11.28
N LEU A 57 12.17 0.23 11.96
CA LEU A 57 12.69 1.56 12.35
C LEU A 57 13.07 2.40 11.13
N LEU A 58 13.68 1.78 10.11
CA LEU A 58 13.99 2.45 8.85
C LEU A 58 12.70 2.89 8.13
N LEU A 59 11.66 2.07 8.14
CA LEU A 59 10.36 2.41 7.56
C LEU A 59 9.72 3.59 8.27
N LEU A 60 9.71 3.59 9.61
CA LEU A 60 9.17 4.71 10.40
C LEU A 60 9.95 6.00 10.13
N TYR A 61 11.27 5.93 10.12
CA TYR A 61 12.12 7.09 9.80
C TYR A 61 11.77 7.66 8.41
N MET A 62 11.69 6.78 7.41
CA MET A 62 11.35 7.18 6.05
C MET A 62 9.96 7.84 6.00
N MET A 63 8.95 7.25 6.65
CA MET A 63 7.60 7.80 6.68
C MET A 63 7.55 9.21 7.29
N VAL A 64 8.17 9.40 8.45
CA VAL A 64 8.21 10.71 9.13
C VAL A 64 8.86 11.77 8.24
N ARG A 65 9.99 11.41 7.62
CA ARG A 65 10.71 12.32 6.74
C ARG A 65 9.93 12.64 5.46
N TRP A 66 9.36 11.62 4.83
CA TRP A 66 8.57 11.77 3.62
C TRP A 66 7.32 12.65 3.85
N PHE A 67 6.56 12.37 4.91
CA PHE A 67 5.41 13.22 5.26
C PHE A 67 5.83 14.65 5.60
N GLY A 68 6.97 14.84 6.24
CA GLY A 68 7.53 16.17 6.48
C GLY A 68 7.80 16.94 5.19
N ASP A 69 8.34 16.26 4.17
CA ASP A 69 8.57 16.90 2.87
C ASP A 69 7.25 17.19 2.14
N VAL A 70 6.26 16.28 2.19
CA VAL A 70 4.93 16.51 1.61
C VAL A 70 4.25 17.73 2.25
N ILE A 71 4.33 17.88 3.58
CA ILE A 71 3.79 19.05 4.30
C ILE A 71 4.47 20.33 3.82
N ARG A 72 5.80 20.35 3.75
CA ARG A 72 6.56 21.52 3.28
C ARG A 72 6.23 21.91 1.84
N GLU A 73 6.03 20.91 0.98
CA GLU A 73 5.64 21.14 -0.41
C GLU A 73 4.22 21.72 -0.52
N SER A 74 3.31 21.21 0.30
CA SER A 74 1.93 21.69 0.36
C SER A 74 1.85 23.12 0.89
N GLU A 75 2.55 23.42 2.00
CA GLU A 75 2.59 24.76 2.60
C GLU A 75 3.37 25.76 1.73
N GLY A 76 4.37 25.29 0.98
CA GLY A 76 5.14 26.09 0.03
C GLY A 76 4.38 26.48 -1.24
N GLY A 77 3.11 26.09 -1.37
CA GLY A 77 2.26 26.46 -2.51
C GLY A 77 2.70 25.84 -3.86
N LYS A 78 3.46 24.74 -3.83
CA LYS A 78 3.89 24.04 -5.05
C LYS A 78 2.74 23.36 -5.78
N TYR A 79 1.67 23.02 -5.06
CA TYR A 79 0.51 22.35 -5.60
C TYR A 79 -0.57 23.34 -6.03
N GLY A 80 -0.99 23.23 -7.29
CA GLY A 80 -2.08 23.99 -7.84
C GLY A 80 -3.43 23.31 -7.62
N ARG A 81 -4.48 23.95 -8.13
CA ARG A 81 -5.86 23.42 -8.03
C ARG A 81 -6.01 22.05 -8.73
N TRP A 82 -5.26 21.82 -9.79
CA TRP A 82 -5.32 20.55 -10.55
C TRP A 82 -4.73 19.39 -9.76
N GLU A 83 -3.63 19.63 -9.04
CA GLU A 83 -3.00 18.65 -8.18
C GLU A 83 -3.93 18.27 -7.02
N ASP A 84 -4.59 19.26 -6.38
CA ASP A 84 -5.57 18.99 -5.31
C ASP A 84 -6.73 18.12 -5.80
N VAL A 85 -7.28 18.42 -6.97
CA VAL A 85 -8.33 17.59 -7.60
C VAL A 85 -7.82 16.19 -7.91
N SER A 86 -6.61 16.06 -8.44
CA SER A 86 -5.99 14.77 -8.75
C SER A 86 -5.78 13.91 -7.51
N PHE A 87 -5.33 14.49 -6.40
CA PHE A 87 -5.17 13.77 -5.13
C PHE A 87 -6.51 13.28 -4.57
N ARG A 88 -7.56 14.09 -4.65
CA ARG A 88 -8.92 13.69 -4.23
C ARG A 88 -9.45 12.54 -5.08
N TRP A 89 -9.28 12.60 -6.39
CA TRP A 89 -9.65 11.51 -7.29
C TRP A 89 -8.84 10.25 -7.03
N GLY A 90 -7.52 10.37 -6.83
CA GLY A 90 -6.66 9.26 -6.47
C GLY A 90 -7.11 8.57 -5.18
N MET A 91 -7.44 9.35 -4.14
CA MET A 91 -7.98 8.79 -2.89
C MET A 91 -9.34 8.12 -3.08
N SER A 92 -10.22 8.69 -3.90
CA SER A 92 -11.52 8.09 -4.21
C SER A 92 -11.38 6.73 -4.91
N TRP A 93 -10.46 6.62 -5.87
CA TRP A 93 -10.15 5.35 -6.54
C TRP A 93 -9.53 4.33 -5.60
N PHE A 94 -8.65 4.77 -4.70
CA PHE A 94 -8.09 3.90 -3.67
C PHE A 94 -9.19 3.32 -2.77
N ILE A 95 -10.07 4.18 -2.23
CA ILE A 95 -11.19 3.73 -1.40
C ILE A 95 -12.11 2.78 -2.18
N PHE A 96 -12.40 3.07 -3.45
CA PHE A 96 -13.19 2.20 -4.30
C PHE A 96 -12.55 0.81 -4.46
N SER A 97 -11.24 0.74 -4.69
CA SER A 97 -10.51 -0.52 -4.81
C SER A 97 -10.57 -1.35 -3.52
N GLU A 98 -10.45 -0.69 -2.36
CA GLU A 98 -10.58 -1.35 -1.05
C GLU A 98 -11.99 -1.92 -0.82
N VAL A 99 -13.02 -1.14 -1.13
CA VAL A 99 -14.43 -1.59 -1.04
C VAL A 99 -14.65 -2.81 -1.95
N MET A 100 -14.14 -2.78 -3.18
CA MET A 100 -14.26 -3.92 -4.11
C MET A 100 -13.48 -5.15 -3.62
N PHE A 101 -12.29 -4.96 -3.06
CA PHE A 101 -11.48 -6.04 -2.47
C PHE A 101 -12.24 -6.71 -1.32
N PHE A 102 -12.73 -5.95 -0.36
CA PHE A 102 -13.51 -6.49 0.76
C PHE A 102 -14.84 -7.10 0.28
N GLY A 103 -15.50 -6.48 -0.68
CA GLY A 103 -16.74 -7.02 -1.27
C GLY A 103 -16.51 -8.39 -1.90
N ALA A 104 -15.44 -8.57 -2.66
CA ALA A 104 -15.06 -9.85 -3.24
C ALA A 104 -14.70 -10.89 -2.15
N PHE A 105 -13.97 -10.48 -1.11
CA PHE A 105 -13.57 -11.36 -0.03
C PHE A 105 -14.76 -11.86 0.79
N PHE A 106 -15.65 -10.95 1.20
CA PHE A 106 -16.88 -11.31 1.90
C PHE A 106 -17.86 -12.10 1.02
N GLY A 107 -17.94 -11.78 -0.27
CA GLY A 107 -18.74 -12.55 -1.23
C GLY A 107 -18.24 -13.99 -1.37
N ALA A 108 -16.91 -14.17 -1.47
CA ALA A 108 -16.30 -15.50 -1.49
C ALA A 108 -16.55 -16.25 -0.19
N LEU A 109 -16.39 -15.59 0.96
CA LEU A 109 -16.67 -16.20 2.27
C LEU A 109 -18.13 -16.63 2.40
N PHE A 110 -19.07 -15.77 1.96
CA PHE A 110 -20.48 -16.09 1.94
C PHE A 110 -20.76 -17.33 1.07
N TRP A 111 -20.20 -17.36 -0.14
CA TRP A 111 -20.33 -18.51 -1.04
C TRP A 111 -19.82 -19.81 -0.42
N VAL A 112 -18.61 -19.77 0.14
CA VAL A 112 -18.01 -20.95 0.81
C VAL A 112 -18.91 -21.43 1.93
N ARG A 113 -19.39 -20.54 2.78
CA ARG A 113 -20.21 -20.90 3.94
C ARG A 113 -21.59 -21.43 3.54
N GLN A 114 -22.22 -20.89 2.50
CA GLN A 114 -23.58 -21.27 2.11
C GLN A 114 -23.64 -22.45 1.13
N CYS A 115 -22.62 -22.60 0.31
CA CYS A 115 -22.61 -23.64 -0.73
C CYS A 115 -21.56 -24.71 -0.47
N SER A 116 -20.29 -24.33 -0.36
CA SER A 116 -19.20 -25.31 -0.31
C SER A 116 -19.18 -26.12 0.98
N VAL A 117 -19.44 -25.50 2.13
CA VAL A 117 -19.44 -26.20 3.42
C VAL A 117 -20.57 -27.22 3.52
N PRO A 118 -21.84 -26.89 3.17
CA PRO A 118 -22.93 -27.88 3.14
C PRO A 118 -22.69 -29.01 2.12
N ASP A 119 -22.20 -28.68 0.92
CA ASP A 119 -21.90 -29.68 -0.11
C ASP A 119 -20.83 -30.67 0.36
N LEU A 120 -19.75 -30.16 0.96
CA LEU A 120 -18.70 -31.01 1.52
C LEU A 120 -19.18 -31.87 2.69
N ALA A 121 -20.07 -31.33 3.54
CA ALA A 121 -20.63 -32.08 4.66
C ALA A 121 -21.59 -33.20 4.21
N SER A 122 -22.23 -33.07 3.05
CA SER A 122 -23.16 -34.06 2.49
C SER A 122 -22.46 -35.22 1.79
N ILE A 123 -21.17 -35.10 1.47
CA ILE A 123 -20.42 -36.18 0.79
C ILE A 123 -19.99 -37.24 1.81
N GLU A 124 -20.54 -38.44 1.70
CA GLU A 124 -20.29 -39.57 2.57
C GLU A 124 -18.80 -39.90 2.74
N SER A 125 -17.97 -39.56 1.76
CA SER A 125 -16.51 -39.72 1.81
C SER A 125 -15.81 -38.81 2.83
N ASN A 126 -16.44 -37.69 3.23
CA ASN A 126 -15.86 -36.78 4.22
C ASN A 126 -15.91 -37.34 5.64
N ALA A 127 -16.90 -38.15 5.96
CA ALA A 127 -16.94 -38.88 7.24
C ALA A 127 -15.73 -39.82 7.42
N LEU A 128 -15.15 -40.30 6.31
CA LEU A 128 -13.97 -41.14 6.31
C LEU A 128 -12.66 -40.35 6.37
N LEU A 129 -12.63 -39.15 5.75
CA LEU A 129 -11.42 -38.34 5.67
C LEU A 129 -11.29 -37.34 6.84
N TRP A 130 -12.42 -36.90 7.43
CA TRP A 130 -12.43 -35.95 8.51
C TRP A 130 -13.55 -36.28 9.53
N PRO A 131 -13.31 -37.26 10.41
CA PRO A 131 -14.31 -37.64 11.42
C PRO A 131 -14.57 -36.46 12.36
N GLY A 132 -15.82 -36.04 12.44
CA GLY A 132 -16.25 -34.92 13.29
C GLY A 132 -16.45 -33.58 12.55
N PHE A 133 -16.34 -33.53 11.23
CA PHE A 133 -16.73 -32.37 10.45
C PHE A 133 -18.25 -32.24 10.43
N SER A 134 -18.78 -31.13 10.99
CA SER A 134 -20.20 -30.77 10.92
C SER A 134 -20.35 -29.41 10.22
N SER A 135 -21.43 -29.23 9.49
CA SER A 135 -21.77 -27.97 8.82
C SER A 135 -22.45 -26.93 9.74
N GLU A 136 -22.56 -27.22 11.06
CA GLU A 136 -23.18 -26.33 12.05
C GLU A 136 -22.27 -25.19 12.47
#